data_54288ea76855d97deeb05dfb2570f631
#
_entry.id   54288ea76855d97deeb05dfb2570f631
#
_cell.length_a   1.000
_cell.length_b   1.000
_cell.length_c   1.000
_cell.angle_alpha   90.00
_cell.angle_beta   90.00
_cell.angle_gamma   90.00
#
_symmetry.space_group_name_H-M   'P 1'
#
loop_
_entity.id
_entity.type
_entity.pdbx_description
1 polymer ?
#
loop_
_entity_poly.entity_id
_entity_poly.type
_entity_poly.pdbx_seq_one_letter_code
_entity_poly.pdbx_strand_id
1 'polypeptide(L)'
;LAKVFNRNMLFGYWYRGDSDAENNQITEFARIEPDGTFEFVFTEYNHQGQVTEEIVEFGDWGLVGDIHFTTTKGEIIDEQAYGADMTDEENYQAYKVLALDANTVKYEHIITQEIFILKRVIDKVAYC
;
A
#
# COMPACT_ATOMS: atom_id res chain seq x y z
N LEU A 1 23.89 -8.24 7.66
CA LEU A 1 23.83 -7.23 6.59
C LEU A 1 22.44 -7.17 5.99
N ALA A 2 21.97 -5.96 5.68
CA ALA A 2 20.71 -5.77 4.99
C ALA A 2 20.80 -6.31 3.56
N LYS A 3 19.71 -6.92 3.09
CA LYS A 3 19.59 -7.29 1.69
C LYS A 3 19.42 -6.03 0.85
N VAL A 4 19.85 -6.12 -0.40
CA VAL A 4 19.65 -5.05 -1.37
C VAL A 4 18.72 -5.58 -2.44
N PHE A 5 17.56 -4.92 -2.58
CA PHE A 5 16.59 -5.26 -3.62
C PHE A 5 16.64 -4.21 -4.72
N ASN A 6 16.34 -4.65 -5.93
CA ASN A 6 16.29 -3.74 -7.06
C ASN A 6 14.98 -2.97 -7.05
N ARG A 7 15.06 -1.65 -7.08
CA ARG A 7 13.92 -0.73 -7.03
C ARG A 7 12.87 -1.04 -8.10
N ASN A 8 13.30 -1.43 -9.29
CA ASN A 8 12.38 -1.70 -10.40
C ASN A 8 11.49 -2.93 -10.17
N MET A 9 11.83 -3.80 -9.23
CA MET A 9 10.99 -4.94 -8.91
C MET A 9 9.72 -4.54 -8.15
N LEU A 10 9.68 -3.34 -7.57
CA LEU A 10 8.48 -2.83 -6.90
C LEU A 10 7.53 -2.08 -7.85
N PHE A 11 7.96 -1.72 -9.05
CA PHE A 11 7.10 -1.00 -9.99
C PHE A 11 5.86 -1.80 -10.37
N GLY A 12 4.73 -1.13 -10.47
CA GLY A 12 3.50 -1.73 -10.98
C GLY A 12 2.39 -1.75 -9.95
N TYR A 13 1.53 -2.76 -10.07
CA TYR A 13 0.30 -2.86 -9.30
C TYR A 13 0.37 -4.06 -8.36
N TRP A 14 -0.10 -3.84 -7.13
CA TRP A 14 -0.10 -4.85 -6.08
C TRP A 14 -1.46 -4.89 -5.40
N TYR A 15 -1.83 -6.06 -4.86
CA TYR A 15 -3.14 -6.26 -4.27
C TYR A 15 -3.06 -7.20 -3.07
N ARG A 16 -3.84 -6.89 -2.04
CA ARG A 16 -4.11 -7.83 -0.94
C ARG A 16 -5.54 -7.67 -0.44
N GLY A 17 -6.10 -8.74 0.11
CA GLY A 17 -7.35 -8.71 0.82
C GLY A 17 -7.15 -9.09 2.28
N ASP A 18 -7.99 -8.56 3.16
CA ASP A 18 -7.97 -8.84 4.59
C ASP A 18 -9.40 -8.72 5.13
N SER A 19 -9.57 -8.99 6.43
CA SER A 19 -10.84 -8.82 7.12
C SER A 19 -10.60 -8.00 8.39
N ASP A 20 -11.56 -7.12 8.71
CA ASP A 20 -11.51 -6.37 9.96
C ASP A 20 -12.07 -7.21 11.13
N ALA A 21 -12.10 -6.62 12.34
CA ALA A 21 -12.56 -7.28 13.54
C ALA A 21 -14.04 -7.69 13.49
N GLU A 22 -14.83 -7.09 12.60
CA GLU A 22 -16.25 -7.36 12.39
C GLU A 22 -16.50 -8.27 11.18
N ASN A 23 -15.44 -8.86 10.61
CA ASN A 23 -15.47 -9.68 9.40
C ASN A 23 -15.92 -8.95 8.13
N ASN A 24 -15.83 -7.63 8.09
CA ASN A 24 -15.96 -6.89 6.85
C ASN A 24 -14.68 -7.10 6.03
N GLN A 25 -14.83 -7.26 4.74
CA GLN A 25 -13.69 -7.44 3.87
C GLN A 25 -13.06 -6.09 3.55
N ILE A 26 -11.74 -6.04 3.64
CA ILE A 26 -10.92 -4.88 3.27
C ILE A 26 -9.99 -5.29 2.15
N THR A 27 -9.88 -4.48 1.11
CA THR A 27 -8.90 -4.69 0.04
C THR A 27 -7.96 -3.50 -0.03
N GLU A 28 -6.71 -3.79 -0.34
CA GLU A 28 -5.70 -2.78 -0.65
C GLU A 28 -5.18 -3.01 -2.05
N PHE A 29 -5.25 -1.98 -2.87
CA PHE A 29 -4.64 -1.93 -4.18
C PHE A 29 -3.56 -0.85 -4.17
N ALA A 30 -2.36 -1.20 -4.60
CA ALA A 30 -1.22 -0.30 -4.60
C ALA A 30 -0.72 -0.09 -6.02
N ARG A 31 -0.47 1.15 -6.38
CA ARG A 31 0.20 1.53 -7.63
C ARG A 31 1.52 2.18 -7.26
N ILE A 32 2.61 1.55 -7.65
CA ILE A 32 3.97 1.99 -7.37
C ILE A 32 4.61 2.42 -8.69
N GLU A 33 4.89 3.71 -8.82
CA GLU A 33 5.33 4.29 -10.07
C GLU A 33 6.86 4.48 -10.12
N PRO A 34 7.47 4.35 -11.31
CA PRO A 34 8.91 4.55 -11.47
C PRO A 34 9.39 5.95 -11.09
N ASP A 35 8.51 6.96 -11.19
CA ASP A 35 8.86 8.34 -10.87
C ASP A 35 8.95 8.65 -9.37
N GLY A 36 8.69 7.65 -8.52
CA GLY A 36 8.74 7.82 -7.07
C GLY A 36 7.40 8.20 -6.45
N THR A 37 6.32 8.15 -7.20
CA THR A 37 4.98 8.37 -6.65
C THR A 37 4.25 7.07 -6.40
N PHE A 38 3.27 7.10 -5.49
CA PHE A 38 2.41 5.95 -5.22
C PHE A 38 0.96 6.39 -5.06
N GLU A 39 0.07 5.42 -5.24
CA GLU A 39 -1.33 5.55 -4.89
C GLU A 39 -1.78 4.25 -4.23
N PHE A 40 -2.40 4.34 -3.05
CA PHE A 40 -3.01 3.21 -2.36
C PHE A 40 -4.52 3.43 -2.32
N VAL A 41 -5.27 2.39 -2.66
CA VAL A 41 -6.73 2.41 -2.60
C VAL A 41 -7.17 1.37 -1.59
N PHE A 42 -7.76 1.82 -0.49
CA PHE A 42 -8.34 0.96 0.55
C PHE A 42 -9.84 0.94 0.38
N THR A 43 -10.42 -0.23 0.21
CA THR A 43 -11.85 -0.39 0.01
C THR A 43 -12.41 -1.34 1.06
N GLU A 44 -13.44 -0.91 1.79
CA GLU A 44 -14.15 -1.73 2.74
C GLU A 44 -15.49 -2.18 2.15
N TYR A 45 -15.81 -3.45 2.34
CA TYR A 45 -17.07 -4.06 1.88
C TYR A 45 -17.82 -4.62 3.08
N ASN A 46 -19.15 -4.51 3.05
CA ASN A 46 -20.00 -5.16 4.05
C ASN A 46 -20.22 -6.65 3.70
N HIS A 47 -21.02 -7.34 4.52
CA HIS A 47 -21.29 -8.77 4.34
C HIS A 47 -22.05 -9.08 3.05
N GLN A 48 -22.70 -8.10 2.42
CA GLN A 48 -23.39 -8.25 1.14
C GLN A 48 -22.51 -7.91 -0.06
N GLY A 49 -21.23 -7.61 0.18
CA GLY A 49 -20.30 -7.24 -0.88
C GLY A 49 -20.43 -5.80 -1.38
N GLN A 50 -21.15 -4.97 -0.64
CA GLN A 50 -21.31 -3.55 -0.99
C GLN A 50 -20.18 -2.73 -0.43
N VAL A 51 -19.68 -1.76 -1.20
CA VAL A 51 -18.65 -0.84 -0.75
C VAL A 51 -19.23 0.10 0.32
N THR A 52 -18.63 0.10 1.50
CA THR A 52 -19.02 0.98 2.60
C THR A 52 -18.08 2.17 2.75
N GLU A 53 -16.81 2.02 2.32
CA GLU A 53 -15.83 3.09 2.39
C GLU A 53 -14.74 2.85 1.36
N GLU A 54 -14.25 3.94 0.76
CA GLU A 54 -13.07 3.91 -0.09
C GLU A 54 -12.20 5.11 0.24
N ILE A 55 -10.94 4.85 0.54
CA ILE A 55 -9.94 5.89 0.82
C ILE A 55 -8.80 5.71 -0.16
N VAL A 56 -8.43 6.78 -0.85
CA VAL A 56 -7.26 6.81 -1.73
C VAL A 56 -6.19 7.65 -1.05
N GLU A 57 -5.02 7.07 -0.81
CA GLU A 57 -3.85 7.79 -0.31
C GLU A 57 -2.84 7.92 -1.44
N PHE A 58 -2.15 9.05 -1.52
CA PHE A 58 -1.14 9.28 -2.54
C PHE A 58 0.06 10.03 -1.96
N GLY A 59 1.20 9.85 -2.56
CA GLY A 59 2.42 10.49 -2.11
C GLY A 59 3.65 9.97 -2.82
N ASP A 60 4.76 9.92 -2.09
CA ASP A 60 6.07 9.49 -2.60
C ASP A 60 6.53 8.22 -1.91
N TRP A 61 7.30 7.42 -2.63
CA TRP A 61 7.89 6.20 -2.10
C TRP A 61 9.35 6.10 -2.47
N GLY A 62 10.08 5.27 -1.75
CA GLY A 62 11.45 4.94 -2.08
C GLY A 62 11.85 3.59 -1.52
N LEU A 63 12.99 3.11 -1.96
CA LEU A 63 13.60 1.86 -1.50
C LEU A 63 15.09 2.10 -1.28
N VAL A 64 15.55 1.87 -0.06
CA VAL A 64 16.96 1.95 0.30
C VAL A 64 17.37 0.62 0.92
N GLY A 65 18.20 -0.15 0.22
CA GLY A 65 18.57 -1.49 0.67
C GLY A 65 17.35 -2.41 0.71
N ASP A 66 16.93 -2.79 1.90
CA ASP A 66 15.73 -3.58 2.13
C ASP A 66 14.59 -2.77 2.79
N ILE A 67 14.75 -1.45 2.88
CA ILE A 67 13.75 -0.59 3.49
C ILE A 67 12.93 0.12 2.41
N HIS A 68 11.65 -0.20 2.35
CA HIS A 68 10.66 0.48 1.54
C HIS A 68 9.96 1.50 2.42
N PHE A 69 9.95 2.76 2.00
CA PHE A 69 9.30 3.83 2.78
C PHE A 69 8.30 4.58 1.93
N THR A 70 7.31 5.16 2.58
CA THR A 70 6.30 6.00 1.94
C THR A 70 6.12 7.29 2.72
N THR A 71 5.81 8.36 1.99
CA THR A 71 5.39 9.63 2.55
C THR A 71 4.04 9.96 1.94
N THR A 72 2.98 9.91 2.76
CA THR A 72 1.62 10.21 2.32
C THR A 72 1.43 11.72 2.31
N LYS A 73 1.15 12.30 1.14
CA LYS A 73 0.99 13.74 0.95
C LYS A 73 -0.46 14.17 0.89
N GLY A 74 -1.36 13.24 0.68
CA GLY A 74 -2.78 13.56 0.62
C GLY A 74 -3.63 12.31 0.52
N GLU A 75 -4.95 12.53 0.60
CA GLU A 75 -5.93 11.47 0.47
C GLU A 75 -7.18 11.98 -0.22
N ILE A 76 -7.94 11.05 -0.79
CA ILE A 76 -9.23 11.33 -1.41
C ILE A 76 -10.28 10.51 -0.67
N ILE A 77 -11.25 11.19 -0.07
CA ILE A 77 -12.37 10.59 0.65
C ILE A 77 -13.65 11.21 0.08
N ASP A 78 -14.60 10.36 -0.35
CA ASP A 78 -15.88 10.81 -0.92
C ASP A 78 -15.68 11.85 -2.04
N GLU A 79 -14.75 11.57 -2.95
CA GLU A 79 -14.41 12.40 -4.11
C GLU A 79 -13.80 13.76 -3.79
N GLN A 80 -13.42 13.99 -2.51
CA GLN A 80 -12.75 15.22 -2.10
C GLN A 80 -11.30 14.95 -1.74
N ALA A 81 -10.40 15.79 -2.25
CA ALA A 81 -8.98 15.68 -1.96
C ALA A 81 -8.62 16.52 -0.72
N TYR A 82 -7.83 15.91 0.18
CA TYR A 82 -7.33 16.55 1.39
C TYR A 82 -5.82 16.46 1.41
N GLY A 83 -5.14 17.59 1.65
CA GLY A 83 -3.70 17.58 1.87
C GLY A 83 -3.37 16.99 3.23
N ALA A 84 -2.29 16.23 3.32
CA ALA A 84 -1.82 15.68 4.58
C ALA A 84 -1.09 16.74 5.39
N ASP A 85 -1.21 16.66 6.70
CA ASP A 85 -0.37 17.45 7.61
C ASP A 85 1.01 16.78 7.70
N MET A 86 1.99 17.36 7.03
CA MET A 86 3.32 16.77 6.94
C MET A 86 4.11 16.83 8.27
N THR A 87 3.56 17.46 9.29
CA THR A 87 4.11 17.38 10.65
C THR A 87 3.60 16.15 11.42
N ASP A 88 2.57 15.47 10.89
CA ASP A 88 2.03 14.26 11.49
C ASP A 88 2.91 13.06 11.09
N GLU A 89 3.51 12.41 12.08
CA GLU A 89 4.40 11.28 11.86
C GLU A 89 3.70 10.07 11.23
N GLU A 90 2.38 9.96 11.34
CA GLU A 90 1.60 8.88 10.73
C GLU A 90 1.63 8.92 9.19
N ASN A 91 2.01 10.05 8.60
CA ASN A 91 2.16 10.16 7.15
C ASN A 91 3.48 9.59 6.63
N TYR A 92 4.35 9.12 7.53
CA TYR A 92 5.64 8.54 7.19
C TYR A 92 5.65 7.09 7.64
N GLN A 93 5.82 6.16 6.70
CA GLN A 93 5.81 4.73 6.98
C GLN A 93 7.05 4.08 6.40
N ALA A 94 7.56 3.06 7.07
CA ALA A 94 8.70 2.31 6.58
C ALA A 94 8.52 0.83 6.87
N TYR A 95 8.98 0.02 5.92
CA TYR A 95 8.81 -1.42 5.94
C TYR A 95 10.12 -2.10 5.57
N LYS A 96 10.44 -3.18 6.26
CA LYS A 96 11.54 -4.05 5.87
C LYS A 96 11.03 -5.07 4.86
N VAL A 97 11.60 -5.08 3.67
CA VAL A 97 11.25 -6.06 2.65
C VAL A 97 11.88 -7.39 3.03
N LEU A 98 11.05 -8.40 3.27
CA LEU A 98 11.48 -9.74 3.66
C LEU A 98 11.67 -10.65 2.45
N ALA A 99 10.83 -10.48 1.44
CA ALA A 99 10.90 -11.25 0.19
C ALA A 99 10.28 -10.44 -0.93
N LEU A 100 10.86 -10.54 -2.12
CA LEU A 100 10.40 -9.83 -3.30
C LEU A 100 10.76 -10.63 -4.54
N ASP A 101 9.75 -10.99 -5.32
CA ASP A 101 9.94 -11.64 -6.62
C ASP A 101 8.97 -11.03 -7.65
N ALA A 102 8.87 -11.64 -8.83
CA ALA A 102 8.03 -11.09 -9.91
C ALA A 102 6.54 -11.06 -9.56
N ASN A 103 6.08 -11.86 -8.60
CA ASN A 103 4.67 -12.06 -8.31
C ASN A 103 4.23 -11.63 -6.92
N THR A 104 5.16 -11.53 -5.97
CA THR A 104 4.83 -11.32 -4.56
C THR A 104 5.84 -10.42 -3.88
N VAL A 105 5.34 -9.54 -3.02
CA VAL A 105 6.17 -8.81 -2.07
C VAL A 105 5.68 -9.11 -0.65
N LYS A 106 6.62 -9.37 0.25
CA LYS A 106 6.36 -9.55 1.67
C LYS A 106 7.20 -8.56 2.44
N TYR A 107 6.56 -7.75 3.27
CA TYR A 107 7.29 -6.76 4.06
C TYR A 107 6.69 -6.59 5.44
N GLU A 108 7.50 -6.11 6.36
CA GLU A 108 7.17 -5.97 7.77
C GLU A 108 7.32 -4.51 8.17
N HIS A 109 6.29 -3.94 8.80
CA HIS A 109 6.36 -2.59 9.33
C HIS A 109 7.46 -2.52 10.40
N ILE A 110 8.34 -1.54 10.32
CA ILE A 110 9.52 -1.49 11.21
C ILE A 110 9.17 -1.18 12.66
N ILE A 111 7.99 -0.61 12.93
CA ILE A 111 7.56 -0.25 14.28
C ILE A 111 6.58 -1.28 14.84
N THR A 112 5.50 -1.56 14.11
CA THR A 112 4.44 -2.46 14.61
C THR A 112 4.78 -3.93 14.43
N GLN A 113 5.73 -4.26 13.56
CA GLN A 113 6.12 -5.62 13.17
C GLN A 113 5.00 -6.40 12.48
N GLU A 114 3.97 -5.72 12.04
CA GLU A 114 2.91 -6.32 11.22
C GLU A 114 3.46 -6.68 9.85
N ILE A 115 3.10 -7.88 9.37
CA ILE A 115 3.57 -8.41 8.09
C ILE A 115 2.46 -8.29 7.06
N PHE A 116 2.82 -7.79 5.88
CA PHE A 116 1.92 -7.63 4.74
C PHE A 116 2.45 -8.42 3.56
N ILE A 117 1.57 -9.13 2.89
CA ILE A 117 1.88 -9.88 1.68
C ILE A 117 0.96 -9.38 0.59
N LEU A 118 1.56 -8.83 -0.49
CA LEU A 118 0.81 -8.34 -1.64
C LEU A 118 1.20 -9.15 -2.86
N LYS A 119 0.23 -9.35 -3.73
CA LYS A 119 0.42 -10.06 -5.00
C LYS A 119 0.41 -9.08 -6.15
N ARG A 120 1.28 -9.30 -7.13
CA ARG A 120 1.31 -8.49 -8.33
C ARG A 120 0.07 -8.75 -9.16
N VAL A 121 -0.52 -7.67 -9.66
CA VAL A 121 -1.71 -7.72 -10.52
C VAL A 121 -1.46 -6.88 -11.77
N ILE A 122 -2.30 -7.06 -12.80
CA ILE A 122 -2.12 -6.35 -14.07
C ILE A 122 -2.65 -4.91 -13.95
N ASP A 123 -3.85 -4.77 -13.37
CA ASP A 123 -4.46 -3.48 -13.11
C ASP A 123 -5.56 -3.63 -12.05
N LYS A 124 -6.15 -2.49 -11.65
CA LYS A 124 -7.19 -2.44 -10.64
C LYS A 124 -8.49 -3.11 -11.08
N VAL A 125 -8.84 -3.00 -12.35
CA VAL A 125 -10.14 -3.44 -12.88
C VAL A 125 -10.35 -4.94 -12.71
N ALA A 126 -9.29 -5.73 -12.79
CA ALA A 126 -9.36 -7.17 -12.66
C ALA A 126 -9.75 -7.65 -11.25
N TYR A 127 -9.71 -6.78 -10.24
CA TYR A 127 -9.83 -7.15 -8.83
C TYR A 127 -10.85 -6.31 -8.06
N CYS A 128 -11.59 -5.48 -8.75
CA CYS A 128 -12.64 -4.65 -8.13
C CYS A 128 -14.01 -5.29 -8.28
#